data_336c4ce20a81c71bb9d663a28cdacad8
#
_entry.id   336c4ce20a81c71bb9d663a28cdacad8
#
_cell.length_a   1.000
_cell.length_b   1.000
_cell.length_c   1.000
_cell.angle_alpha   90.00
_cell.angle_beta   90.00
_cell.angle_gamma   90.00
#
_symmetry.space_group_name_H-M   'P 1'
#
loop_
_entity.id
_entity.type
_entity.pdbx_description
1 polymer ?
#
loop_
_entity_poly.entity_id
_entity_poly.type
_entity_poly.pdbx_seq_one_letter_code
_entity_poly.pdbx_strand_id
1 'polypeptide(L)'
;LLGVLLVATHHDRVAHLDLAAIFGCLEAHLLEDRQRTALDPQVLEELNKYDTPSITNVVATYPDHPLCLGLYNPWSENWYTDQTIHCMYPELGALCGYAVTCVFGLPDPTFKRLTFMEIVDALDASPKPTILALEQKFPPEIAGKVGLAGGNMTAAMQALGCVGCISNGPSRDIDEIRPMGFQYHISGITPGHGAQAVHSVSAPVHIAGMDVAPGEIIHMDENGACKFPAEHAEQVLENVIKLLEEEGDRIGQL
;
A
#
# COMPACT_ATOMS: atom_id res chain seq x y z
N LEU A 1 0.32 0.11 -26.31
CA LEU A 1 -0.88 0.32 -27.15
C LEU A 1 -0.82 1.57 -28.04
N LEU A 2 0.35 2.23 -28.14
CA LEU A 2 0.56 3.41 -29.01
C LEU A 2 1.23 3.07 -30.36
N GLY A 3 1.28 1.81 -30.73
CA GLY A 3 2.01 1.31 -31.89
C GLY A 3 1.18 0.89 -33.12
N VAL A 4 -0.11 1.10 -33.17
CA VAL A 4 -0.98 0.55 -34.25
C VAL A 4 -1.72 1.62 -35.06
N LEU A 5 -1.38 2.90 -34.92
CA LEU A 5 -2.12 3.97 -35.62
C LEU A 5 -1.32 4.72 -36.67
N LEU A 6 -0.51 4.04 -37.46
CA LEU A 6 0.15 4.69 -38.60
C LEU A 6 0.44 3.70 -39.73
N VAL A 7 -0.60 3.24 -40.44
CA VAL A 7 -0.57 2.91 -41.90
C VAL A 7 -2.03 2.72 -42.36
N ALA A 8 -2.63 3.76 -42.90
CA ALA A 8 -3.66 3.66 -43.96
C ALA A 8 -3.82 5.01 -44.64
N THR A 9 -3.01 5.21 -45.68
CA THR A 9 -3.30 6.18 -46.72
C THR A 9 -3.84 5.39 -47.92
N HIS A 10 -5.09 5.54 -48.22
CA HIS A 10 -5.74 5.86 -49.48
C HIS A 10 -7.18 5.35 -49.58
N HIS A 11 -8.02 6.30 -49.91
CA HIS A 11 -9.39 6.25 -50.47
C HIS A 11 -10.60 5.99 -49.55
N ASP A 12 -11.26 7.12 -49.34
CA ASP A 12 -12.73 7.31 -49.22
C ASP A 12 -13.55 6.33 -48.36
N ARG A 13 -13.71 6.68 -47.18
CA ARG A 13 -14.83 6.78 -46.22
C ARG A 13 -14.24 6.91 -44.83
N VAL A 14 -14.01 8.13 -44.41
CA VAL A 14 -13.77 8.40 -42.99
C VAL A 14 -15.10 8.11 -42.27
N ALA A 15 -15.27 6.90 -41.76
CA ALA A 15 -16.22 6.65 -40.70
C ALA A 15 -15.78 7.57 -39.55
N HIS A 16 -16.59 8.54 -39.20
CA HIS A 16 -16.43 9.30 -37.97
C HIS A 16 -16.44 8.31 -36.83
N LEU A 17 -15.26 7.89 -36.38
CA LEU A 17 -15.10 7.17 -35.13
C LEU A 17 -15.58 8.14 -34.04
N ASP A 18 -16.69 7.81 -33.43
CA ASP A 18 -17.19 8.57 -32.29
C ASP A 18 -16.25 8.28 -31.10
N LEU A 19 -15.24 9.17 -30.97
CA LEU A 19 -14.27 9.09 -29.89
C LEU A 19 -14.95 9.13 -28.51
N ALA A 20 -16.08 9.83 -28.37
CA ALA A 20 -16.81 9.87 -27.12
C ALA A 20 -17.44 8.49 -26.78
N ALA A 21 -17.94 7.77 -27.78
CA ALA A 21 -18.44 6.40 -27.57
C ALA A 21 -17.31 5.40 -27.23
N ILE A 22 -16.12 5.57 -27.85
CA ILE A 22 -14.95 4.73 -27.55
C ILE A 22 -14.42 5.02 -26.14
N PHE A 23 -14.30 6.29 -25.75
CA PHE A 23 -13.90 6.67 -24.40
C PHE A 23 -14.92 6.22 -23.35
N GLY A 24 -16.21 6.40 -23.59
CA GLY A 24 -17.26 5.94 -22.69
C GLY A 24 -17.29 4.42 -22.53
N CYS A 25 -17.04 3.66 -23.60
CA CYS A 25 -16.93 2.20 -23.54
C CYS A 25 -15.65 1.75 -22.80
N LEU A 26 -14.53 2.47 -22.98
CA LEU A 26 -13.28 2.20 -22.29
C LEU A 26 -13.39 2.53 -20.78
N GLU A 27 -14.02 3.65 -20.44
CA GLU A 27 -14.29 4.01 -19.02
C GLU A 27 -15.25 3.03 -18.37
N ALA A 28 -16.31 2.61 -19.05
CA ALA A 28 -17.22 1.59 -18.54
C ALA A 28 -16.52 0.24 -18.34
N HIS A 29 -15.67 -0.17 -19.28
CA HIS A 29 -14.90 -1.41 -19.17
C HIS A 29 -13.85 -1.36 -18.05
N LEU A 30 -13.19 -0.20 -17.87
CA LEU A 30 -12.27 0.04 -16.76
C LEU A 30 -12.99 0.09 -15.40
N LEU A 31 -14.21 0.60 -15.36
CA LEU A 31 -15.06 0.58 -14.16
C LEU A 31 -15.58 -0.83 -13.84
N GLU A 32 -15.97 -1.60 -14.86
CA GLU A 32 -16.36 -3.00 -14.70
C GLU A 32 -15.17 -3.88 -14.26
N ASP A 33 -13.97 -3.67 -14.80
CA ASP A 33 -12.75 -4.36 -14.35
C ASP A 33 -12.37 -3.97 -12.92
N ARG A 34 -12.51 -2.69 -12.55
CA ARG A 34 -12.31 -2.24 -11.16
C ARG A 34 -13.33 -2.86 -10.20
N GLN A 35 -14.59 -3.05 -10.62
CA GLN A 35 -15.61 -3.71 -9.81
C GLN A 35 -15.44 -5.23 -9.74
N ARG A 36 -14.85 -5.86 -10.77
CA ARG A 36 -14.55 -7.30 -10.77
C ARG A 36 -13.34 -7.69 -9.92
N THR A 37 -12.45 -6.74 -9.63
CA THR A 37 -11.20 -6.97 -8.89
C THR A 37 -11.23 -6.44 -7.46
N ALA A 38 -12.29 -5.77 -7.04
CA ALA A 38 -12.43 -5.37 -5.64
C ALA A 38 -12.73 -6.62 -4.80
N LEU A 39 -11.79 -6.95 -3.89
CA LEU A 39 -12.02 -7.96 -2.86
C LEU A 39 -13.26 -7.63 -2.04
N ASP A 40 -13.94 -8.66 -1.55
CA ASP A 40 -14.93 -8.48 -0.50
C ASP A 40 -14.24 -7.78 0.69
N PRO A 41 -14.72 -6.60 1.13
CA PRO A 41 -14.14 -5.88 2.26
C PRO A 41 -14.04 -6.74 3.54
N GLN A 42 -14.90 -7.75 3.68
CA GLN A 42 -14.87 -8.69 4.79
C GLN A 42 -13.57 -9.52 4.81
N VAL A 43 -12.95 -9.80 3.67
CA VAL A 43 -11.68 -10.53 3.61
C VAL A 43 -10.57 -9.77 4.33
N LEU A 44 -10.46 -8.44 4.08
CA LEU A 44 -9.46 -7.61 4.72
C LEU A 44 -9.75 -7.42 6.22
N GLU A 45 -11.03 -7.31 6.60
CA GLU A 45 -11.44 -7.24 8.01
C GLU A 45 -11.11 -8.55 8.75
N GLU A 46 -11.31 -9.71 8.12
CA GLU A 46 -10.93 -11.00 8.72
C GLU A 46 -9.42 -11.14 8.84
N LEU A 47 -8.62 -10.70 7.85
CA LEU A 47 -7.17 -10.71 7.90
C LEU A 47 -6.61 -9.91 9.08
N ASN A 48 -7.28 -8.85 9.54
CA ASN A 48 -6.89 -8.09 10.73
C ASN A 48 -6.91 -8.89 12.04
N LYS A 49 -7.47 -10.10 12.04
CA LYS A 49 -7.49 -10.97 13.23
C LYS A 49 -6.21 -11.79 13.41
N TYR A 50 -5.35 -11.78 12.42
CA TYR A 50 -4.13 -12.58 12.38
C TYR A 50 -2.91 -11.67 12.46
N ASP A 51 -1.84 -12.16 13.07
CA ASP A 51 -0.58 -11.43 13.16
C ASP A 51 0.19 -11.47 11.83
N THR A 52 1.02 -10.44 11.60
CA THR A 52 1.83 -10.35 10.39
C THR A 52 2.79 -11.53 10.21
N PRO A 53 3.44 -12.09 11.25
CA PRO A 53 4.22 -13.32 11.13
C PRO A 53 3.45 -14.51 10.56
N SER A 54 2.21 -14.74 10.99
CA SER A 54 1.36 -15.83 10.46
C SER A 54 1.01 -15.58 8.99
N ILE A 55 0.74 -14.34 8.60
CA ILE A 55 0.53 -13.97 7.20
C ILE A 55 1.79 -14.23 6.37
N THR A 56 2.98 -13.86 6.86
CA THR A 56 4.24 -14.10 6.14
C THR A 56 4.52 -15.58 5.92
N ASN A 57 4.17 -16.44 6.88
CA ASN A 57 4.31 -17.89 6.75
C ASN A 57 3.48 -18.44 5.57
N VAL A 58 2.30 -17.89 5.34
CA VAL A 58 1.43 -18.30 4.22
C VAL A 58 1.90 -17.70 2.90
N VAL A 59 2.30 -16.43 2.89
CA VAL A 59 2.61 -15.67 1.66
C VAL A 59 3.80 -16.26 0.91
N ALA A 60 4.90 -16.59 1.59
CA ALA A 60 6.12 -16.88 0.85
C ALA A 60 7.08 -17.91 1.45
N THR A 61 7.01 -18.24 2.74
CA THR A 61 8.21 -18.65 3.45
C THR A 61 8.65 -20.10 3.29
N TYR A 62 7.74 -21.03 3.15
CA TYR A 62 8.08 -22.47 3.17
C TYR A 62 7.40 -23.22 2.03
N PRO A 63 8.05 -23.29 0.85
CA PRO A 63 7.46 -23.91 -0.34
C PRO A 63 7.11 -25.41 -0.15
N ASP A 64 7.70 -26.06 0.86
CA ASP A 64 7.43 -27.46 1.18
C ASP A 64 6.15 -27.64 2.04
N HIS A 65 5.56 -26.56 2.54
CA HIS A 65 4.31 -26.62 3.28
C HIS A 65 3.12 -26.38 2.35
N PRO A 66 2.10 -27.24 2.32
CA PRO A 66 0.99 -27.13 1.35
C PRO A 66 0.13 -25.86 1.49
N LEU A 67 0.20 -25.18 2.64
CA LEU A 67 -0.51 -23.92 2.89
C LEU A 67 0.31 -22.68 2.50
N CYS A 68 1.59 -22.84 2.15
CA CYS A 68 2.44 -21.74 1.71
C CYS A 68 2.23 -21.48 0.22
N LEU A 69 1.96 -20.23 -0.13
CA LEU A 69 1.69 -19.84 -1.50
C LEU A 69 2.95 -19.66 -2.35
N GLY A 70 4.10 -19.42 -1.70
CA GLY A 70 5.37 -19.23 -2.40
C GLY A 70 5.38 -18.04 -3.34
N LEU A 71 4.68 -16.94 -2.99
CA LEU A 71 4.52 -15.78 -3.87
C LEU A 71 5.83 -15.03 -4.07
N TYR A 72 6.76 -15.12 -3.12
CA TYR A 72 8.05 -14.45 -3.15
C TYR A 72 9.17 -15.39 -2.73
N ASN A 73 10.37 -15.13 -3.26
CA ASN A 73 11.58 -15.76 -2.72
C ASN A 73 11.95 -15.05 -1.41
N PRO A 74 12.03 -15.76 -0.28
CA PRO A 74 12.19 -15.14 1.04
C PRO A 74 13.50 -14.37 1.23
N TRP A 75 14.53 -14.62 0.39
CA TRP A 75 15.86 -14.05 0.55
C TRP A 75 16.28 -13.06 -0.53
N SER A 76 15.64 -13.10 -1.69
CA SER A 76 16.02 -12.31 -2.87
C SER A 76 14.97 -11.29 -3.31
N GLU A 77 13.78 -11.30 -2.69
CA GLU A 77 12.71 -10.37 -2.99
C GLU A 77 12.32 -9.56 -1.75
N ASN A 78 11.99 -8.31 -1.95
CA ASN A 78 11.71 -7.31 -0.93
C ASN A 78 10.18 -7.26 -0.67
N TRP A 79 9.64 -8.15 0.13
CA TRP A 79 8.19 -8.27 0.34
C TRP A 79 7.74 -8.06 1.79
N TYR A 80 8.65 -7.83 2.72
CA TYR A 80 8.38 -7.45 4.10
C TYR A 80 9.41 -6.44 4.61
N THR A 81 9.06 -5.72 5.68
CA THR A 81 9.90 -4.67 6.24
C THR A 81 11.03 -5.20 7.10
N ASP A 82 12.12 -4.45 7.13
CA ASP A 82 13.19 -4.63 8.11
C ASP A 82 12.89 -3.91 9.45
N GLN A 83 13.82 -4.00 10.38
CA GLN A 83 13.70 -3.43 11.72
C GLN A 83 13.93 -1.92 11.82
N THR A 84 14.08 -1.21 10.70
CA THR A 84 14.38 0.24 10.69
C THR A 84 13.15 1.11 10.88
N ILE A 85 11.96 0.53 10.78
CA ILE A 85 10.69 1.19 11.10
C ILE A 85 9.98 0.46 12.24
N HIS A 86 9.14 1.19 12.96
CA HIS A 86 8.48 0.70 14.18
C HIS A 86 6.98 1.02 14.17
N CYS A 87 6.19 0.09 14.70
CA CYS A 87 4.78 0.30 15.00
C CYS A 87 4.64 1.33 16.12
N MET A 88 3.90 2.41 15.87
CA MET A 88 3.70 3.48 16.86
C MET A 88 2.54 3.20 17.82
N TYR A 89 1.57 2.40 17.41
CA TYR A 89 0.33 2.14 18.16
C TYR A 89 0.01 0.64 18.18
N PRO A 90 0.82 -0.18 18.88
CA PRO A 90 0.61 -1.64 18.94
C PRO A 90 -0.75 -2.01 19.53
N GLU A 91 -1.36 -1.13 20.32
CA GLU A 91 -2.70 -1.32 20.86
C GLU A 91 -3.84 -1.37 19.82
N LEU A 92 -3.56 -0.95 18.57
CA LEU A 92 -4.53 -1.03 17.47
C LEU A 92 -4.60 -2.43 16.85
N GLY A 93 -3.61 -3.29 17.15
CA GLY A 93 -3.51 -4.63 16.56
C GLY A 93 -3.12 -4.61 15.08
N ALA A 94 -3.39 -5.71 14.39
CA ALA A 94 -3.10 -5.85 12.98
C ALA A 94 -4.09 -5.06 12.10
N LEU A 95 -3.57 -4.49 11.02
CA LEU A 95 -4.34 -3.78 10.01
C LEU A 95 -3.92 -4.24 8.61
N CYS A 96 -4.90 -4.27 7.71
CA CYS A 96 -4.75 -4.68 6.33
C CYS A 96 -5.43 -3.67 5.40
N GLY A 97 -4.82 -3.36 4.26
CA GLY A 97 -5.40 -2.43 3.30
C GLY A 97 -4.66 -2.34 1.98
N TYR A 98 -5.31 -1.75 0.99
CA TYR A 98 -4.72 -1.49 -0.32
C TYR A 98 -3.65 -0.42 -0.24
N ALA A 99 -2.49 -0.69 -0.84
CA ALA A 99 -1.39 0.26 -0.90
C ALA A 99 -1.70 1.44 -1.83
N VAL A 100 -1.66 2.64 -1.29
CA VAL A 100 -1.55 3.88 -2.05
C VAL A 100 -0.14 4.40 -1.84
N THR A 101 0.60 4.65 -2.91
CA THR A 101 2.02 4.92 -2.86
C THR A 101 2.35 6.36 -3.21
N CYS A 102 3.28 6.97 -2.50
CA CYS A 102 3.81 8.30 -2.82
C CYS A 102 5.27 8.45 -2.39
N VAL A 103 5.95 9.39 -3.01
CA VAL A 103 7.35 9.75 -2.70
C VAL A 103 7.41 11.22 -2.31
N PHE A 104 8.06 11.49 -1.17
CA PHE A 104 8.40 12.82 -0.72
C PHE A 104 9.91 13.06 -0.77
N GLY A 105 10.29 14.29 -1.11
CA GLY A 105 11.68 14.71 -1.16
C GLY A 105 11.83 16.24 -1.03
N LEU A 106 13.04 16.73 -1.30
CA LEU A 106 13.32 18.17 -1.32
C LEU A 106 12.53 18.85 -2.44
N PRO A 107 12.03 20.09 -2.19
CA PRO A 107 11.47 20.90 -3.26
C PRO A 107 12.51 21.14 -4.37
N ASP A 108 12.14 20.81 -5.60
CA ASP A 108 12.95 21.08 -6.79
C ASP A 108 12.18 22.01 -7.72
N PRO A 109 12.70 23.23 -8.01
CA PRO A 109 12.02 24.19 -8.87
C PRO A 109 11.96 23.75 -10.34
N THR A 110 12.76 22.76 -10.75
CA THR A 110 12.81 22.25 -12.13
C THR A 110 11.76 21.17 -12.40
N PHE A 111 11.15 20.61 -11.35
CA PHE A 111 10.10 19.61 -11.48
C PHE A 111 8.69 20.22 -11.42
N LYS A 112 7.77 19.62 -12.21
CA LYS A 112 6.35 19.86 -12.02
C LYS A 112 5.98 19.47 -10.59
N ARG A 113 5.49 20.43 -9.81
CA ARG A 113 5.11 20.18 -8.41
C ARG A 113 3.80 19.42 -8.39
N LEU A 114 3.85 18.23 -7.81
CA LEU A 114 2.66 17.58 -7.26
C LEU A 114 2.38 18.19 -5.88
N THR A 115 1.15 18.07 -5.44
CA THR A 115 0.70 18.56 -4.13
C THR A 115 0.12 17.41 -3.32
N PHE A 116 -0.31 17.66 -2.12
CA PHE A 116 -1.02 16.66 -1.33
C PHE A 116 -2.38 16.26 -1.98
N MET A 117 -2.91 17.09 -2.88
CA MET A 117 -4.19 16.79 -3.57
C MET A 117 -4.08 15.56 -4.47
N GLU A 118 -2.96 15.34 -5.14
CA GLU A 118 -2.77 14.13 -5.94
C GLU A 118 -2.74 12.84 -5.07
N ILE A 119 -2.32 12.95 -3.81
CA ILE A 119 -2.42 11.85 -2.84
C ILE A 119 -3.88 11.66 -2.41
N VAL A 120 -4.59 12.74 -2.16
CA VAL A 120 -6.04 12.73 -1.85
C VAL A 120 -6.82 12.05 -2.98
N ASP A 121 -6.56 12.43 -4.23
CA ASP A 121 -7.21 11.84 -5.41
C ASP A 121 -6.89 10.34 -5.54
N ALA A 122 -5.65 9.93 -5.27
CA ALA A 122 -5.24 8.53 -5.31
C ALA A 122 -5.88 7.71 -4.17
N LEU A 123 -5.96 8.28 -2.97
CA LEU A 123 -6.66 7.67 -1.85
C LEU A 123 -8.15 7.53 -2.14
N ASP A 124 -8.81 8.56 -2.68
CA ASP A 124 -10.24 8.52 -3.00
C ASP A 124 -10.56 7.46 -4.06
N ALA A 125 -9.73 7.37 -5.09
CA ALA A 125 -9.90 6.43 -6.21
C ALA A 125 -9.61 4.97 -5.88
N SER A 126 -8.88 4.67 -4.78
CA SER A 126 -8.49 3.31 -4.40
C SER A 126 -9.63 2.58 -3.68
N PRO A 127 -9.73 1.23 -3.83
CA PRO A 127 -10.59 0.41 -2.97
C PRO A 127 -10.23 0.61 -1.49
N LYS A 128 -11.20 0.34 -0.59
CA LYS A 128 -11.05 0.57 0.86
C LYS A 128 -11.02 -0.76 1.63
N PRO A 129 -10.34 -0.77 2.80
CA PRO A 129 -9.51 0.28 3.40
C PRO A 129 -8.18 0.47 2.65
N THR A 130 -7.53 1.64 2.81
CA THR A 130 -6.22 1.92 2.23
C THR A 130 -5.13 2.08 3.30
N ILE A 131 -3.89 1.82 2.92
CA ILE A 131 -2.68 2.15 3.69
C ILE A 131 -1.80 3.02 2.79
N LEU A 132 -1.36 4.19 3.30
CA LEU A 132 -0.44 5.04 2.57
C LEU A 132 0.98 4.52 2.74
N ALA A 133 1.61 4.11 1.65
CA ALA A 133 3.02 3.75 1.57
C ALA A 133 3.83 4.97 1.10
N LEU A 134 4.46 5.66 2.05
CA LEU A 134 5.13 6.93 1.86
C LEU A 134 6.64 6.76 1.91
N GLU A 135 7.29 6.76 0.76
CA GLU A 135 8.75 6.74 0.67
C GLU A 135 9.33 8.15 0.80
N GLN A 136 10.28 8.34 1.73
CA GLN A 136 11.07 9.56 1.76
C GLN A 136 12.38 9.41 0.97
N LYS A 137 12.73 10.47 0.22
CA LYS A 137 14.00 10.62 -0.52
C LYS A 137 14.71 11.92 -0.16
N PHE A 138 14.93 12.14 1.15
CA PHE A 138 15.74 13.24 1.63
C PHE A 138 17.21 12.80 1.77
N PRO A 139 18.16 13.73 1.62
CA PRO A 139 19.56 13.45 1.97
C PRO A 139 19.69 12.92 3.40
N PRO A 140 20.56 11.92 3.65
CA PRO A 140 20.68 11.27 4.96
C PRO A 140 20.91 12.25 6.13
N GLU A 141 21.57 13.38 5.87
CA GLU A 141 21.91 14.39 6.90
C GLU A 141 20.67 15.09 7.46
N ILE A 142 19.57 15.12 6.71
CA ILE A 142 18.32 15.77 7.12
C ILE A 142 17.14 14.82 7.21
N ALA A 143 17.24 13.62 6.65
CA ALA A 143 16.15 12.64 6.59
C ALA A 143 15.46 12.42 7.96
N GLY A 144 16.23 12.26 9.03
CA GLY A 144 15.72 12.09 10.40
C GLY A 144 15.09 13.34 11.03
N LYS A 145 15.13 14.50 10.35
CA LYS A 145 14.56 15.77 10.82
C LYS A 145 13.28 16.17 10.11
N VAL A 146 12.84 15.39 9.10
CA VAL A 146 11.69 15.71 8.27
C VAL A 146 10.52 14.82 8.63
N GLY A 147 9.67 15.28 9.55
CA GLY A 147 8.40 14.65 9.88
C GLY A 147 7.45 14.77 8.71
N LEU A 148 7.14 13.66 8.04
CA LEU A 148 6.46 13.66 6.74
C LEU A 148 4.96 13.90 6.87
N ALA A 149 4.31 13.23 7.82
CA ALA A 149 2.89 13.35 8.05
C ALA A 149 2.61 13.69 9.52
N GLY A 150 1.66 14.56 9.77
CA GLY A 150 1.20 14.94 11.10
C GLY A 150 -0.32 14.89 11.18
N GLY A 151 -0.90 15.40 12.28
CA GLY A 151 -2.32 15.28 12.60
C GLY A 151 -3.25 15.73 11.47
N ASN A 152 -3.02 16.88 10.86
CA ASN A 152 -3.86 17.39 9.77
C ASN A 152 -3.87 16.49 8.52
N MET A 153 -2.70 15.99 8.11
CA MET A 153 -2.62 15.06 6.99
C MET A 153 -3.31 13.73 7.33
N THR A 154 -3.09 13.22 8.54
CA THR A 154 -3.72 12.01 9.04
C THR A 154 -5.25 12.11 9.04
N ALA A 155 -5.80 13.22 9.52
CA ALA A 155 -7.24 13.45 9.52
C ALA A 155 -7.82 13.45 8.08
N ALA A 156 -7.13 14.09 7.14
CA ALA A 156 -7.54 14.09 5.73
C ALA A 156 -7.49 12.68 5.11
N MET A 157 -6.42 11.91 5.37
CA MET A 157 -6.28 10.53 4.89
C MET A 157 -7.35 9.62 5.48
N GLN A 158 -7.60 9.72 6.79
CA GLN A 158 -8.63 8.92 7.47
C GLN A 158 -10.04 9.20 6.94
N ALA A 159 -10.36 10.46 6.65
CA ALA A 159 -11.65 10.83 6.05
C ALA A 159 -11.90 10.18 4.67
N LEU A 160 -10.83 9.72 4.02
CA LEU A 160 -10.86 9.01 2.73
C LEU A 160 -10.77 7.47 2.89
N GLY A 161 -10.92 6.95 4.11
CA GLY A 161 -10.87 5.51 4.39
C GLY A 161 -9.46 4.93 4.44
N CYS A 162 -8.43 5.77 4.63
CA CYS A 162 -7.08 5.32 4.94
C CYS A 162 -7.00 4.96 6.44
N VAL A 163 -6.45 3.79 6.75
CA VAL A 163 -6.38 3.25 8.12
C VAL A 163 -4.98 3.29 8.71
N GLY A 164 -3.97 3.53 7.89
CA GLY A 164 -2.60 3.57 8.35
C GLY A 164 -1.62 4.14 7.33
N CYS A 165 -0.40 4.41 7.80
CA CYS A 165 0.71 4.88 6.99
C CYS A 165 1.98 4.13 7.34
N ILE A 166 2.72 3.70 6.32
CA ILE A 166 4.04 3.09 6.44
C ILE A 166 5.07 3.99 5.74
N SER A 167 6.19 4.29 6.41
CA SER A 167 7.23 5.16 5.86
C SER A 167 8.61 4.84 6.39
N ASN A 168 9.63 4.97 5.54
CA ASN A 168 11.04 4.98 5.93
C ASN A 168 11.49 6.32 6.56
N GLY A 169 10.60 7.30 6.68
CA GLY A 169 10.83 8.57 7.34
C GLY A 169 10.15 8.67 8.72
N PRO A 170 10.51 9.68 9.51
CA PRO A 170 9.83 9.98 10.77
C PRO A 170 8.48 10.68 10.55
N SER A 171 7.64 10.65 11.59
CA SER A 171 6.41 11.44 11.68
C SER A 171 6.43 12.36 12.89
N ARG A 172 5.31 13.05 13.17
CA ARG A 172 5.11 13.93 14.32
C ARG A 172 3.67 13.86 14.80
N ASP A 173 3.33 14.61 15.83
CA ASP A 173 1.96 14.76 16.36
C ASP A 173 1.35 13.42 16.84
N ILE A 174 2.20 12.52 17.37
CA ILE A 174 1.79 11.16 17.72
C ILE A 174 0.70 11.09 18.79
N ASP A 175 0.66 12.05 19.71
CA ASP A 175 -0.36 12.11 20.76
C ASP A 175 -1.71 12.59 20.21
N GLU A 176 -1.69 13.42 19.16
CA GLU A 176 -2.89 13.85 18.44
C GLU A 176 -3.44 12.73 17.56
N ILE A 177 -2.57 11.93 16.95
CA ILE A 177 -2.93 10.86 16.02
C ILE A 177 -3.44 9.61 16.77
N ARG A 178 -2.89 9.29 17.95
CA ARG A 178 -3.27 8.12 18.74
C ARG A 178 -4.80 7.97 18.93
N PRO A 179 -5.55 8.99 19.38
CA PRO A 179 -6.99 8.87 19.54
C PRO A 179 -7.79 8.76 18.25
N MET A 180 -7.16 9.02 17.09
CA MET A 180 -7.79 8.82 15.78
C MET A 180 -7.90 7.33 15.41
N GLY A 181 -7.14 6.43 16.06
CA GLY A 181 -7.09 5.02 15.70
C GLY A 181 -6.42 4.76 14.35
N PHE A 182 -5.50 5.62 13.94
CA PHE A 182 -4.76 5.54 12.68
C PHE A 182 -3.34 5.02 12.94
N GLN A 183 -2.97 3.90 12.30
CA GLN A 183 -1.69 3.24 12.56
C GLN A 183 -0.53 3.89 11.80
N TYR A 184 0.61 3.98 12.46
CA TYR A 184 1.88 4.42 11.86
C TYR A 184 2.99 3.39 12.06
N HIS A 185 3.64 3.02 10.94
CA HIS A 185 4.93 2.31 10.92
C HIS A 185 5.98 3.25 10.32
N ILE A 186 6.87 3.76 11.14
CA ILE A 186 7.78 4.85 10.81
C ILE A 186 9.16 4.66 11.44
N SER A 187 10.17 5.37 10.91
CA SER A 187 11.54 5.30 11.44
C SER A 187 11.72 5.99 12.81
N GLY A 188 10.76 6.81 13.22
CA GLY A 188 10.81 7.51 14.49
C GLY A 188 9.96 8.78 14.52
N ILE A 189 10.25 9.65 15.50
CA ILE A 189 9.49 10.86 15.78
C ILE A 189 10.40 12.07 15.71
N THR A 190 9.92 13.16 15.09
CA THR A 190 10.62 14.44 15.04
C THR A 190 9.63 15.60 15.11
N PRO A 191 9.96 16.74 15.77
CA PRO A 191 9.00 17.83 15.94
C PRO A 191 8.81 18.68 14.67
N GLY A 192 9.76 18.68 13.74
CA GLY A 192 9.76 19.53 12.55
C GLY A 192 9.47 18.75 11.26
N HIS A 193 9.14 19.47 10.20
CA HIS A 193 8.97 18.86 8.88
C HIS A 193 9.84 19.51 7.77
N GLY A 194 10.35 20.72 7.99
CA GLY A 194 11.11 21.44 6.96
C GLY A 194 10.30 21.67 5.66
N ALA A 195 11.03 22.04 4.60
CA ALA A 195 10.44 22.13 3.27
C ALA A 195 10.42 20.74 2.63
N GLN A 196 9.26 20.34 2.12
CA GLN A 196 9.04 19.04 1.47
C GLN A 196 8.17 19.20 0.23
N ALA A 197 8.31 18.29 -0.71
CA ALA A 197 7.51 18.24 -1.92
C ALA A 197 7.14 16.79 -2.26
N VAL A 198 5.97 16.61 -2.86
CA VAL A 198 5.56 15.34 -3.45
C VAL A 198 6.26 15.17 -4.80
N HIS A 199 7.03 14.11 -4.94
CA HIS A 199 7.77 13.80 -6.17
C HIS A 199 7.01 12.86 -7.10
N SER A 200 6.30 11.88 -6.53
CA SER A 200 5.43 10.97 -7.30
C SER A 200 4.27 10.46 -6.46
N VAL A 201 3.21 10.06 -7.14
CA VAL A 201 2.03 9.38 -6.58
C VAL A 201 1.70 8.21 -7.50
N SER A 202 1.20 7.11 -6.95
CA SER A 202 0.83 5.89 -7.69
C SER A 202 1.97 5.29 -8.52
N ALA A 203 3.20 5.38 -8.02
CA ALA A 203 4.40 4.71 -8.56
C ALA A 203 4.95 3.74 -7.50
N PRO A 204 5.65 2.66 -7.89
CA PRO A 204 6.29 1.77 -6.93
C PRO A 204 7.25 2.51 -6.00
N VAL A 205 7.29 2.11 -4.73
CA VAL A 205 8.11 2.70 -3.66
C VAL A 205 8.93 1.63 -2.95
N HIS A 206 10.02 2.06 -2.29
CA HIS A 206 10.84 1.21 -1.44
C HIS A 206 10.85 1.74 -0.01
N ILE A 207 10.35 0.94 0.94
CA ILE A 207 10.20 1.37 2.33
C ILE A 207 10.77 0.31 3.26
N ALA A 208 11.84 0.63 3.99
CA ALA A 208 12.41 -0.25 5.00
C ALA A 208 12.59 -1.70 4.50
N GLY A 209 13.23 -1.87 3.35
CA GLY A 209 13.48 -3.20 2.75
C GLY A 209 12.30 -3.81 1.99
N MET A 210 11.12 -3.18 1.97
CA MET A 210 9.95 -3.66 1.26
C MET A 210 9.67 -2.82 0.01
N ASP A 211 9.55 -3.48 -1.16
CA ASP A 211 9.10 -2.86 -2.40
C ASP A 211 7.58 -2.96 -2.51
N VAL A 212 6.91 -1.83 -2.69
CA VAL A 212 5.44 -1.78 -2.73
C VAL A 212 4.97 -1.17 -4.04
N ALA A 213 4.13 -1.91 -4.77
CA ALA A 213 3.40 -1.39 -5.93
C ALA A 213 2.01 -0.87 -5.51
N PRO A 214 1.46 0.15 -6.21
CA PRO A 214 0.09 0.61 -5.97
C PRO A 214 -0.91 -0.53 -6.14
N GLY A 215 -1.85 -0.65 -5.19
CA GLY A 215 -2.93 -1.64 -5.23
C GLY A 215 -2.57 -3.02 -4.65
N GLU A 216 -1.33 -3.28 -4.26
CA GLU A 216 -1.00 -4.45 -3.45
C GLU A 216 -1.64 -4.35 -2.06
N ILE A 217 -1.85 -5.47 -1.40
CA ILE A 217 -2.28 -5.49 -0.01
C ILE A 217 -1.06 -5.34 0.89
N ILE A 218 -1.14 -4.42 1.86
CA ILE A 218 -0.21 -4.34 2.99
C ILE A 218 -0.93 -4.89 4.21
N HIS A 219 -0.27 -5.78 4.93
CA HIS A 219 -0.66 -6.25 6.26
C HIS A 219 0.41 -5.83 7.26
N MET A 220 0.03 -5.23 8.39
CA MET A 220 0.98 -4.68 9.36
C MET A 220 0.47 -4.76 10.79
N ASP A 221 1.39 -5.06 11.73
CA ASP A 221 1.18 -5.06 13.18
C ASP A 221 2.46 -4.66 13.94
N GLU A 222 2.55 -4.94 15.24
CA GLU A 222 3.74 -4.63 16.04
C GLU A 222 5.03 -5.33 15.56
N ASN A 223 4.93 -6.38 14.75
CA ASN A 223 6.10 -7.11 14.22
C ASN A 223 6.67 -6.48 12.94
N GLY A 224 5.93 -5.56 12.31
CA GLY A 224 6.30 -4.94 11.05
C GLY A 224 5.19 -5.02 10.00
N ALA A 225 5.58 -5.03 8.72
CA ALA A 225 4.62 -5.14 7.63
C ALA A 225 5.11 -6.12 6.56
N CYS A 226 4.16 -6.74 5.89
CA CYS A 226 4.38 -7.49 4.66
C CYS A 226 3.37 -7.08 3.60
N LYS A 227 3.63 -7.50 2.37
CA LYS A 227 2.74 -7.25 1.24
C LYS A 227 2.44 -8.53 0.48
N PHE A 228 1.35 -8.51 -0.28
CA PHE A 228 1.02 -9.53 -1.28
C PHE A 228 0.06 -8.96 -2.33
N PRO A 229 -0.03 -9.59 -3.54
CA PRO A 229 -0.96 -9.16 -4.56
C PRO A 229 -2.42 -9.33 -4.09
N ALA A 230 -3.28 -8.35 -4.40
CA ALA A 230 -4.67 -8.34 -3.93
C ALA A 230 -5.48 -9.58 -4.37
N GLU A 231 -5.18 -10.13 -5.54
CA GLU A 231 -5.84 -11.34 -6.07
C GLU A 231 -5.59 -12.60 -5.24
N HIS A 232 -4.61 -12.59 -4.33
CA HIS A 232 -4.32 -13.71 -3.43
C HIS A 232 -4.91 -13.57 -2.03
N ALA A 233 -5.60 -12.46 -1.71
CA ALA A 233 -6.02 -12.17 -0.35
C ALA A 233 -7.00 -13.21 0.23
N GLU A 234 -7.95 -13.70 -0.56
CA GLU A 234 -8.86 -14.78 -0.14
C GLU A 234 -8.10 -16.06 0.18
N GLN A 235 -7.13 -16.41 -0.66
CA GLN A 235 -6.32 -17.62 -0.46
C GLN A 235 -5.38 -17.48 0.74
N VAL A 236 -4.81 -16.28 0.97
CA VAL A 236 -4.02 -15.98 2.18
C VAL A 236 -4.89 -16.17 3.41
N LEU A 237 -6.11 -15.63 3.43
CA LEU A 237 -7.05 -15.78 4.55
C LEU A 237 -7.39 -17.25 4.82
N GLU A 238 -7.78 -18.00 3.77
CA GLU A 238 -8.09 -19.42 3.94
C GLU A 238 -6.92 -20.22 4.50
N ASN A 239 -5.73 -19.95 4.02
CA ASN A 239 -4.54 -20.71 4.40
C ASN A 239 -4.04 -20.34 5.80
N VAL A 240 -4.12 -19.06 6.22
CA VAL A 240 -3.72 -18.68 7.59
C VAL A 240 -4.64 -19.28 8.65
N ILE A 241 -5.94 -19.37 8.37
CA ILE A 241 -6.91 -20.05 9.25
C ILE A 241 -6.48 -21.50 9.46
N LYS A 242 -6.26 -22.24 8.36
CA LYS A 242 -5.85 -23.65 8.41
C LYS A 242 -4.50 -23.85 9.10
N LEU A 243 -3.53 -22.95 8.82
CA LEU A 243 -2.20 -23.01 9.43
C LEU A 243 -2.28 -22.93 10.96
N LEU A 244 -3.04 -21.97 11.47
CA LEU A 244 -3.20 -21.79 12.93
C LEU A 244 -4.00 -22.92 13.59
N GLU A 245 -4.98 -23.51 12.91
CA GLU A 245 -5.66 -24.72 13.37
C GLU A 245 -4.67 -25.88 13.52
N GLU A 246 -3.83 -26.13 12.52
CA GLU A 246 -2.79 -27.17 12.57
C GLU A 246 -1.73 -26.93 13.66
N GLU A 247 -1.36 -25.67 13.88
CA GLU A 247 -0.41 -25.28 14.94
C GLU A 247 -1.03 -25.45 16.34
N GLY A 248 -2.31 -25.04 16.50
CA GLY A 248 -3.05 -25.22 17.74
C GLY A 248 -3.18 -26.69 18.13
N ASP A 249 -3.46 -27.57 17.18
CA ASP A 249 -3.53 -29.02 17.39
C ASP A 249 -2.17 -29.61 17.81
N ARG A 250 -1.08 -29.13 17.22
CA ARG A 250 0.28 -29.55 17.60
C ARG A 250 0.65 -29.14 19.04
N ILE A 251 0.33 -27.91 19.43
CA ILE A 251 0.60 -27.42 20.79
C ILE A 251 -0.27 -28.16 21.81
N GLY A 252 -1.51 -28.48 21.48
CA GLY A 252 -2.42 -29.23 22.35
C GLY A 252 -2.01 -30.70 22.59
N GLN A 253 -1.08 -31.24 21.78
CA GLN A 253 -0.53 -32.59 21.91
C GLN A 253 0.79 -32.65 22.73
N LEU A 254 1.38 -31.49 23.07
CA LEU A 254 2.59 -31.37 23.91
C LEU A 254 2.26 -31.23 25.38
#